data_9b5558375d3655ec6d1e8608912891dc
#
_entry.id   9b5558375d3655ec6d1e8608912891dc
#
_cell.length_a   1.000
_cell.length_b   1.000
_cell.length_c   1.000
_cell.angle_alpha   90.00
_cell.angle_beta   90.00
_cell.angle_gamma   90.00
#
_symmetry.space_group_name_H-M   'P 1'
#
loop_
_entity.id
_entity.type
_entity.pdbx_description
1 polymer ?
#
loop_
_entity_poly.entity_id
_entity_poly.type
_entity_poly.pdbx_seq_one_letter_code
_entity_poly.pdbx_strand_id
1 'polypeptide(L)'
;MEDTHSLHPRVTGLRQTQKAVAKGLVARVYLACDADPALTEPLAQLCRQAGIPVEQGITMSRLGQACRIDVGCAAAAELKPQ
;
A
#
# COMPACT_ATOMS: atom_id res chain seq x y z
N MET A 1 -11.67 5.53 16.65
CA MET A 1 -11.33 5.04 16.46
C MET A 1 -10.55 4.96 16.01
N GLU A 2 -10.06 4.86 15.87
CA GLU A 2 -9.34 4.88 15.53
C GLU A 2 -8.75 4.53 14.56
N ASP A 3 -8.10 5.08 14.08
CA ASP A 3 -7.52 5.07 12.98
C ASP A 3 -6.65 4.01 12.64
N THR A 4 -5.83 3.56 13.51
CA THR A 4 -5.01 2.41 13.36
C THR A 4 -5.83 1.22 13.07
N HIS A 5 -7.02 1.20 13.55
CA HIS A 5 -7.90 0.08 13.32
C HIS A 5 -8.44 0.05 11.90
N SER A 6 -8.38 1.17 11.19
CA SER A 6 -8.85 1.20 9.82
C SER A 6 -7.78 0.80 8.82
N LEU A 7 -6.53 0.63 9.26
CA LEU A 7 -5.44 0.18 8.39
C LEU A 7 -5.27 -1.32 8.55
N HIS A 8 -5.72 -2.07 7.56
CA HIS A 8 -5.61 -3.52 7.58
C HIS A 8 -4.97 -4.04 6.31
N PRO A 9 -3.70 -3.69 6.07
CA PRO A 9 -3.04 -4.16 4.87
C PRO A 9 -2.90 -5.67 4.89
N ARG A 10 -3.24 -6.31 3.79
CA ARG A 10 -3.14 -7.76 3.66
C ARG A 10 -1.97 -8.15 2.77
N VAL A 11 -1.46 -7.22 2.00
CA VAL A 11 -0.34 -7.44 1.10
C VAL A 11 0.71 -6.40 1.44
N THR A 12 1.95 -6.84 1.60
CA THR A 12 3.06 -6.00 2.04
C THR A 12 4.16 -6.00 1.00
N GLY A 13 4.72 -4.82 0.71
CA GLY A 13 5.85 -4.68 -0.19
C GLY A 13 5.44 -4.29 -1.58
N LEU A 14 6.37 -3.63 -2.29
CA LEU A 14 6.10 -3.09 -3.63
C LEU A 14 5.73 -4.17 -4.61
N ARG A 15 6.51 -5.23 -4.65
CA ARG A 15 6.31 -6.28 -5.65
C ARG A 15 5.01 -7.02 -5.43
N GLN A 16 4.72 -7.35 -4.18
CA GLN A 16 3.48 -8.06 -3.86
C GLN A 16 2.27 -7.20 -4.13
N THR A 17 2.35 -5.91 -3.77
CA THR A 17 1.27 -4.97 -4.03
C THR A 17 1.02 -4.84 -5.52
N GLN A 18 2.10 -4.74 -6.30
CA GLN A 18 2.00 -4.62 -7.75
C GLN A 18 1.29 -5.82 -8.35
N LYS A 19 1.64 -7.02 -7.91
CA LYS A 19 0.99 -8.24 -8.38
C LYS A 19 -0.49 -8.26 -8.04
N ALA A 20 -0.84 -7.85 -6.83
CA ALA A 20 -2.24 -7.84 -6.40
C ALA A 20 -3.05 -6.83 -7.20
N VAL A 21 -2.48 -5.67 -7.49
CA VAL A 21 -3.14 -4.66 -8.33
C VAL A 21 -3.37 -5.22 -9.73
N ALA A 22 -2.38 -5.89 -10.29
CA ALA A 22 -2.50 -6.45 -11.62
C ALA A 22 -3.59 -7.51 -11.69
N LYS A 23 -3.84 -8.20 -10.60
CA LYS A 23 -4.89 -9.23 -10.55
C LYS A 23 -6.26 -8.68 -10.22
N GLY A 24 -6.37 -7.39 -9.97
CA GLY A 24 -7.65 -6.77 -9.67
C GLY A 24 -8.20 -7.11 -8.29
N LEU A 25 -7.33 -7.46 -7.35
CA LEU A 25 -7.74 -7.89 -6.02
C LEU A 25 -7.75 -6.79 -4.98
N VAL A 26 -7.26 -5.61 -5.34
CA VAL A 26 -6.94 -4.57 -4.37
C VAL A 26 -8.06 -3.54 -4.26
N ALA A 27 -8.44 -3.20 -3.03
CA ALA A 27 -9.40 -2.14 -2.77
C ALA A 27 -8.70 -0.80 -2.58
N ARG A 28 -7.48 -0.80 -2.02
CA ARG A 28 -6.76 0.43 -1.72
C ARG A 28 -5.28 0.12 -1.61
N VAL A 29 -4.45 1.07 -2.03
CA VAL A 29 -2.99 0.95 -1.93
C VAL A 29 -2.47 2.04 -1.01
N TYR A 30 -1.50 1.69 -0.17
CA TYR A 30 -0.76 2.64 0.66
C TYR A 30 0.66 2.75 0.11
N LEU A 31 1.11 3.98 -0.12
CA LEU A 31 2.48 4.26 -0.53
C LEU A 31 3.10 5.16 0.51
N ALA A 32 4.26 4.78 1.01
CA ALA A 32 4.93 5.56 2.04
C ALA A 32 5.40 6.89 1.47
N CYS A 33 5.15 7.96 2.21
CA CYS A 33 5.46 9.31 1.73
C CYS A 33 6.96 9.61 1.73
N ASP A 34 7.73 8.84 2.49
CA ASP A 34 9.18 9.01 2.57
C ASP A 34 9.95 7.90 1.84
N ALA A 35 9.26 7.09 1.04
CA ALA A 35 9.94 6.10 0.20
C ALA A 35 10.46 6.76 -1.07
N ASP A 36 11.43 6.13 -1.69
CA ASP A 36 12.02 6.62 -2.93
C ASP A 36 10.96 6.69 -4.02
N PRO A 37 10.71 7.87 -4.60
CA PRO A 37 9.70 7.98 -5.65
C PRO A 37 9.97 7.11 -6.88
N ALA A 38 11.23 6.82 -7.15
CA ALA A 38 11.57 5.93 -8.25
C ALA A 38 10.99 4.54 -8.06
N LEU A 39 10.76 4.15 -6.81
CA LEU A 39 10.18 2.84 -6.49
C LEU A 39 8.65 2.89 -6.43
N THR A 40 8.09 3.98 -5.95
CA THR A 40 6.65 4.04 -5.73
C THR A 40 5.86 4.59 -6.90
N GLU A 41 6.48 5.42 -7.74
CA GLU A 41 5.77 6.08 -8.83
C GLU A 41 5.21 5.10 -9.86
N PRO A 42 5.94 4.06 -10.27
CA PRO A 42 5.35 3.10 -11.21
C PRO A 42 4.10 2.43 -10.66
N LEU A 43 4.09 2.13 -9.36
CA LEU A 43 2.92 1.54 -8.73
C LEU A 43 1.79 2.55 -8.63
N ALA A 44 2.09 3.81 -8.35
CA ALA A 44 1.08 4.86 -8.30
C ALA A 44 0.41 5.01 -9.66
N GLN A 45 1.19 4.96 -10.74
CA GLN A 45 0.63 5.05 -12.08
C GLN A 45 -0.26 3.86 -12.40
N LEU A 46 0.15 2.68 -12.00
CA LEU A 46 -0.65 1.48 -12.21
C LEU A 46 -2.00 1.59 -11.49
N CYS A 47 -1.98 2.11 -10.27
CA CYS A 47 -3.20 2.33 -9.50
C CYS A 47 -4.12 3.34 -10.17
N ARG A 48 -3.55 4.43 -10.70
CA ARG A 48 -4.35 5.43 -11.40
C ARG A 48 -5.03 4.83 -12.62
N GLN A 49 -4.32 4.00 -13.35
CA GLN A 49 -4.89 3.34 -14.53
C GLN A 49 -5.98 2.37 -14.16
N ALA A 50 -5.86 1.73 -13.02
CA ALA A 50 -6.83 0.75 -12.56
C ALA A 50 -7.97 1.36 -11.74
N GLY A 51 -7.90 2.67 -11.46
CA GLY A 51 -8.94 3.33 -10.67
C GLY A 51 -8.88 2.97 -9.20
N ILE A 52 -7.72 2.62 -8.68
CA ILE A 52 -7.55 2.22 -7.29
C ILE A 52 -7.12 3.41 -6.45
N PRO A 53 -7.79 3.70 -5.32
CA PRO A 53 -7.38 4.79 -4.43
C PRO A 53 -6.00 4.53 -3.84
N VAL A 54 -5.22 5.59 -3.72
CA VAL A 54 -3.88 5.52 -3.14
C VAL A 54 -3.79 6.49 -1.97
N GLU A 55 -3.30 5.99 -0.84
CA GLU A 55 -3.04 6.79 0.35
C GLU A 55 -1.54 7.03 0.45
N GLN A 56 -1.13 8.28 0.57
CA GLN A 56 0.28 8.63 0.58
C GLN A 56 0.71 9.42 1.81
N GLY A 57 -0.12 9.54 2.80
CA GLY A 57 0.18 10.34 3.97
C GLY A 57 0.85 9.62 5.11
N ILE A 58 1.33 8.40 4.87
CA ILE A 58 1.90 7.57 5.91
C ILE A 58 3.40 7.34 5.64
N THR A 59 4.22 7.30 6.70
CA THR A 59 5.64 7.03 6.56
C THR A 59 5.90 5.53 6.43
N MET A 60 7.11 5.18 5.96
CA MET A 60 7.50 3.77 5.87
C MET A 60 7.43 3.09 7.23
N SER A 61 7.86 3.80 8.27
CA SER A 61 7.86 3.25 9.62
C SER A 61 6.44 2.92 10.09
N ARG A 62 5.52 3.87 9.89
CA ARG A 62 4.14 3.65 10.29
C ARG A 62 3.46 2.58 9.46
N LEU A 63 3.77 2.54 8.17
CA LEU A 63 3.19 1.52 7.31
C LEU A 63 3.71 0.14 7.69
N GLY A 64 5.00 0.04 8.04
CA GLY A 64 5.55 -1.21 8.55
C GLY A 64 4.84 -1.67 9.82
N GLN A 65 4.57 -0.74 10.73
CA GLN A 65 3.84 -1.07 11.96
C GLN A 65 2.43 -1.58 11.63
N ALA A 66 1.76 -0.94 10.69
CA ALA A 66 0.42 -1.36 10.29
C ALA A 66 0.44 -2.76 9.68
N CYS A 67 1.52 -3.11 9.00
CA CYS A 67 1.69 -4.44 8.42
C CYS A 67 2.24 -5.46 9.41
N ARG A 68 2.56 -5.01 10.62
CA ARG A 68 3.10 -5.87 11.69
C ARG A 68 4.43 -6.49 11.33
N ILE A 69 5.30 -5.68 10.72
CA ILE A 69 6.67 -6.10 10.43
C ILE A 69 7.63 -5.16 11.14
N ASP A 70 8.86 -5.63 11.34
CA ASP A 70 9.86 -4.91 12.12
C ASP A 70 10.58 -3.84 11.34
N VAL A 71 10.44 -3.83 10.03
CA VAL A 71 11.12 -2.88 9.17
C VAL A 71 10.12 -1.98 8.49
N GLY A 72 10.60 -0.90 7.89
CA GLY A 72 9.74 -0.01 7.15
C GLY A 72 9.17 -0.67 5.91
N CYS A 73 8.07 -0.16 5.42
CA CYS A 73 7.36 -0.70 4.27
C CYS A 73 7.06 0.41 3.30
N ALA A 74 7.51 0.27 2.05
CA ALA A 74 7.30 1.30 1.04
C ALA A 74 5.90 1.27 0.44
N ALA A 75 5.28 0.11 0.40
CA ALA A 75 3.94 -0.04 -0.17
C ALA A 75 3.20 -1.20 0.47
N ALA A 76 1.89 -1.09 0.51
CA ALA A 76 1.03 -2.16 1.01
C ALA A 76 -0.34 -1.98 0.39
N ALA A 77 -1.19 -2.99 0.51
CA ALA A 77 -2.51 -2.94 -0.07
C ALA A 77 -3.55 -3.62 0.81
N GLU A 78 -4.76 -3.09 0.75
CA GLU A 78 -5.93 -3.76 1.30
C GLU A 78 -6.63 -4.48 0.16
N LEU A 79 -7.05 -5.69 0.40
CA LEU A 79 -7.74 -6.49 -0.61
C LEU A 79 -9.23 -6.22 -0.56
N LYS A 80 -9.88 -6.42 -1.70
CA LYS A 80 -11.32 -6.29 -1.78
C LYS A 80 -11.99 -7.35 -0.91
N PRO A 81 -13.14 -7.05 -0.32
CA PRO A 81 -13.86 -8.07 0.44
C PRO A 81 -14.27 -9.21 -0.48
N GLN A 82 -14.29 -10.37 0.09
CA GLN A 82 -14.64 -11.59 -0.64
C GLN A 82 -16.11 -11.95 -0.41
#